data_04db872ec0f5c587ed5216a812497b2d
#
_entry.id   04db872ec0f5c587ed5216a812497b2d
#
_cell.length_a   1.000
_cell.length_b   1.000
_cell.length_c   1.000
_cell.angle_alpha   90.00
_cell.angle_beta   90.00
_cell.angle_gamma   90.00
#
_symmetry.space_group_name_H-M   'P 1'
#
loop_
_entity.id
_entity.type
_entity.pdbx_description
1 polymer ?
#
loop_
_entity_poly.entity_id
_entity_poly.type
_entity_poly.pdbx_seq_one_letter_code
_entity_poly.pdbx_strand_id
1 'polypeptide(L)'
;MIGEALEPLPGAKSVVLLGYGFGRFDPSTWGATMTPAYDDARMALQQARASVFSLNITQANFNSLQAGLQSVSAATGGFYASTYEFPVLAMQRVVQALQGYYVLFVEKPRRAGAEAKPGEHRIEVRLAARNGSVFARSRYVD
;
A
#
# COMPACT_ATOMS: atom_id res chain seq x y z
N MET A 1 -12.76 -10.55 5.60
CA MET A 1 -11.67 -10.32 4.60
C MET A 1 -10.30 -10.38 5.29
N ILE A 2 -9.16 -10.45 4.53
CA ILE A 2 -7.81 -10.53 5.15
C ILE A 2 -7.55 -9.36 6.10
N GLY A 3 -7.92 -8.13 5.73
CA GLY A 3 -7.74 -6.97 6.59
C GLY A 3 -8.44 -7.10 7.95
N GLU A 4 -9.68 -7.51 7.96
CA GLU A 4 -10.46 -7.75 9.18
C GLU A 4 -9.85 -8.86 10.06
N ALA A 5 -9.36 -9.93 9.42
CA ALA A 5 -8.68 -11.01 10.15
C ALA A 5 -7.34 -10.56 10.77
N LEU A 6 -6.68 -9.56 10.18
CA LEU A 6 -5.43 -9.01 10.69
C LEU A 6 -5.65 -7.93 11.77
N GLU A 7 -6.80 -7.27 11.80
CA GLU A 7 -7.07 -6.14 12.69
C GLU A 7 -6.84 -6.47 14.17
N PRO A 8 -7.33 -7.61 14.73
CA PRO A 8 -7.16 -7.92 16.16
C PRO A 8 -5.71 -8.25 16.54
N LEU A 9 -4.82 -8.49 15.58
CA LEU A 9 -3.43 -8.79 15.87
C LEU A 9 -2.67 -7.50 16.26
N PRO A 10 -1.84 -7.53 17.32
CA PRO A 10 -1.08 -6.36 17.73
C PRO A 10 0.06 -6.00 16.75
N GLY A 11 0.46 -4.72 16.76
CA GLY A 11 1.61 -4.23 16.03
C GLY A 11 1.37 -3.99 14.54
N ALA A 12 2.43 -3.63 13.81
CA ALA A 12 2.44 -3.49 12.37
C ALA A 12 2.52 -4.88 11.71
N LYS A 13 1.81 -5.05 10.60
CA LYS A 13 1.79 -6.28 9.83
C LYS A 13 2.36 -6.04 8.45
N SER A 14 2.97 -7.07 7.88
CA SER A 14 3.48 -7.05 6.52
C SER A 14 2.83 -8.18 5.72
N VAL A 15 2.25 -7.83 4.59
CA VAL A 15 1.61 -8.77 3.67
C VAL A 15 2.42 -8.80 2.38
N VAL A 16 2.89 -9.96 1.97
CA VAL A 16 3.52 -10.17 0.67
C VAL A 16 2.47 -10.73 -0.27
N LEU A 17 2.10 -9.94 -1.27
CA LEU A 17 1.09 -10.29 -2.26
C LEU A 17 1.79 -10.69 -3.57
N LEU A 18 1.67 -11.95 -3.94
CA LEU A 18 2.15 -12.50 -5.22
C LEU A 18 0.98 -12.59 -6.20
N GLY A 19 1.11 -11.94 -7.35
CA GLY A 19 0.03 -11.97 -8.33
C GLY A 19 0.39 -11.23 -9.62
N TYR A 20 -0.50 -11.30 -10.61
CA TYR A 20 -0.35 -10.59 -11.89
C TYR A 20 -1.21 -9.33 -11.96
N GLY A 21 -1.98 -9.04 -10.94
CA GLY A 21 -2.83 -7.87 -10.86
C GLY A 21 -4.22 -8.18 -10.34
N PHE A 22 -5.02 -7.14 -10.12
CA PHE A 22 -6.44 -7.23 -9.84
C PHE A 22 -7.18 -5.99 -10.33
N GLY A 23 -8.50 -6.14 -10.48
CA GLY A 23 -9.40 -5.21 -11.14
C GLY A 23 -10.10 -5.89 -12.31
N ARG A 24 -10.93 -5.12 -13.01
CA ARG A 24 -11.53 -5.53 -14.28
C ARG A 24 -10.87 -4.74 -15.40
N PHE A 25 -10.42 -5.45 -16.42
CA PHE A 25 -9.95 -4.80 -17.63
C PHE A 25 -11.13 -4.10 -18.33
N ASP A 26 -10.97 -2.84 -18.67
CA ASP A 26 -11.92 -2.05 -19.45
C ASP A 26 -11.35 -1.85 -20.87
N PRO A 27 -11.92 -2.54 -21.87
CA PRO A 27 -11.43 -2.42 -23.25
C PRO A 27 -11.66 -1.04 -23.85
N SER A 28 -12.59 -0.24 -23.33
CA SER A 28 -12.90 1.10 -23.85
C SER A 28 -11.83 2.12 -23.50
N THR A 29 -11.22 1.98 -22.32
CA THR A 29 -10.18 2.88 -21.79
C THR A 29 -8.78 2.24 -21.84
N TRP A 30 -8.68 0.98 -22.20
CA TRP A 30 -7.45 0.16 -22.11
C TRP A 30 -6.85 0.16 -20.70
N GLY A 31 -7.69 0.43 -19.70
CA GLY A 31 -7.32 0.56 -18.30
C GLY A 31 -7.84 -0.58 -17.42
N ALA A 32 -7.65 -0.44 -16.13
CA ALA A 32 -8.24 -1.30 -15.12
C ALA A 32 -9.17 -0.48 -14.24
N THR A 33 -10.38 -0.98 -14.02
CA THR A 33 -11.32 -0.43 -13.04
C THR A 33 -11.31 -1.28 -11.79
N MET A 34 -11.33 -0.63 -10.62
CA MET A 34 -11.45 -1.30 -9.33
C MET A 34 -12.91 -1.45 -8.95
N THR A 35 -13.25 -2.55 -8.30
CA THR A 35 -14.58 -2.76 -7.74
C THR A 35 -14.72 -2.00 -6.42
N PRO A 36 -15.95 -1.66 -5.96
CA PRO A 36 -16.14 -1.08 -4.62
C PRO A 36 -15.49 -1.90 -3.50
N ALA A 37 -15.53 -3.22 -3.59
CA ALA A 37 -14.86 -4.13 -2.65
C ALA A 37 -13.34 -3.92 -2.55
N TYR A 38 -12.71 -3.31 -3.55
CA TYR A 38 -11.30 -2.96 -3.49
C TYR A 38 -11.03 -1.86 -2.46
N ASP A 39 -11.86 -0.81 -2.45
CA ASP A 39 -11.71 0.30 -1.51
C ASP A 39 -11.97 -0.17 -0.07
N ASP A 40 -12.97 -1.03 0.14
CA ASP A 40 -13.24 -1.65 1.44
C ASP A 40 -12.04 -2.48 1.92
N ALA A 41 -11.48 -3.29 1.03
CA ALA A 41 -10.30 -4.11 1.35
C ALA A 41 -9.08 -3.24 1.68
N ARG A 42 -8.86 -2.15 0.93
CA ARG A 42 -7.78 -1.18 1.15
C ARG A 42 -7.93 -0.51 2.51
N MET A 43 -9.14 -0.05 2.85
CA MET A 43 -9.42 0.56 4.15
C MET A 43 -9.21 -0.43 5.30
N ALA A 44 -9.70 -1.66 5.18
CA ALA A 44 -9.50 -2.69 6.18
C ALA A 44 -8.01 -3.01 6.42
N LEU A 45 -7.19 -3.04 5.36
CA LEU A 45 -5.74 -3.22 5.49
C LEU A 45 -5.07 -2.01 6.18
N GLN A 46 -5.53 -0.79 5.90
CA GLN A 46 -5.02 0.40 6.56
C GLN A 46 -5.38 0.41 8.06
N GLN A 47 -6.62 0.07 8.42
CA GLN A 47 -7.08 -0.06 9.82
C GLN A 47 -6.29 -1.14 10.55
N ALA A 48 -6.08 -2.28 9.91
CA ALA A 48 -5.26 -3.36 10.45
C ALA A 48 -3.77 -3.01 10.59
N ARG A 49 -3.31 -1.84 10.17
CA ARG A 49 -1.90 -1.45 10.12
C ARG A 49 -1.04 -2.42 9.30
N ALA A 50 -1.60 -2.93 8.21
CA ALA A 50 -0.92 -3.85 7.30
C ALA A 50 -0.27 -3.08 6.14
N SER A 51 1.02 -3.30 5.90
CA SER A 51 1.74 -2.83 4.72
C SER A 51 1.79 -3.93 3.68
N VAL A 52 1.42 -3.63 2.43
CA VAL A 52 1.36 -4.62 1.36
C VAL A 52 2.53 -4.46 0.40
N PHE A 53 3.35 -5.48 0.29
CA PHE A 53 4.43 -5.61 -0.67
C PHE A 53 3.94 -6.44 -1.86
N SER A 54 3.62 -5.78 -2.97
CA SER A 54 3.06 -6.44 -4.15
C SER A 54 4.16 -6.83 -5.12
N LEU A 55 4.24 -8.13 -5.38
CA LEU A 55 5.20 -8.73 -6.30
C LEU A 55 4.45 -9.25 -7.53
N ASN A 56 4.65 -8.57 -8.66
CA ASN A 56 4.05 -8.96 -9.93
C ASN A 56 4.86 -10.08 -10.57
N ILE A 57 4.24 -11.23 -10.73
CA ILE A 57 4.84 -12.45 -11.31
C ILE A 57 4.55 -12.62 -12.80
N THR A 58 3.94 -11.61 -13.45
CA THR A 58 3.61 -11.70 -14.88
C THR A 58 4.84 -11.51 -15.77
N GLN A 59 4.90 -12.26 -16.85
CA GLN A 59 5.91 -12.13 -17.90
C GLN A 59 5.64 -10.94 -18.83
N ALA A 60 4.41 -10.41 -18.84
CA ALA A 60 4.05 -9.31 -19.71
C ALA A 60 4.77 -8.01 -19.30
N ASN A 61 5.38 -7.34 -20.28
CA ASN A 61 6.03 -6.05 -20.07
C ASN A 61 5.04 -4.94 -19.65
N PHE A 62 3.78 -5.10 -20.03
CA PHE A 62 2.68 -4.24 -19.63
C PHE A 62 1.44 -5.08 -19.31
N ASN A 63 0.87 -4.82 -18.13
CA ASN A 63 -0.41 -5.37 -17.72
C ASN A 63 -1.21 -4.28 -17.03
N SER A 64 -2.34 -3.89 -17.61
CA SER A 64 -3.21 -2.84 -17.02
C SER A 64 -3.67 -3.16 -15.60
N LEU A 65 -3.80 -4.46 -15.25
CA LEU A 65 -4.21 -4.91 -13.92
C LEU A 65 -3.11 -4.70 -12.85
N GLN A 66 -1.86 -4.42 -13.23
CA GLN A 66 -0.78 -4.08 -12.29
C GLN A 66 -1.07 -2.80 -11.51
N ALA A 67 -1.89 -1.92 -12.05
CA ALA A 67 -2.31 -0.68 -11.38
C ALA A 67 -2.95 -0.96 -10.01
N GLY A 68 -3.70 -2.06 -9.87
CA GLY A 68 -4.25 -2.49 -8.59
C GLY A 68 -3.19 -2.86 -7.56
N LEU A 69 -2.16 -3.61 -7.99
CA LEU A 69 -1.03 -3.96 -7.12
C LEU A 69 -0.25 -2.72 -6.69
N GLN A 70 0.01 -1.79 -7.61
CA GLN A 70 0.69 -0.53 -7.32
C GLN A 70 -0.11 0.33 -6.34
N SER A 71 -1.42 0.45 -6.57
CA SER A 71 -2.31 1.26 -5.76
C SER A 71 -2.40 0.76 -4.32
N VAL A 72 -2.58 -0.55 -4.09
CA VAL A 72 -2.67 -1.09 -2.72
C VAL A 72 -1.36 -0.96 -1.97
N SER A 73 -0.22 -1.20 -2.64
CA SER A 73 1.09 -1.02 -2.01
C SER A 73 1.35 0.43 -1.62
N ALA A 74 1.07 1.39 -2.51
CA ALA A 74 1.24 2.81 -2.24
C ALA A 74 0.33 3.29 -1.09
N ALA A 75 -0.92 2.83 -1.06
CA ALA A 75 -1.89 3.21 -0.04
C ALA A 75 -1.53 2.68 1.35
N THR A 76 -0.94 1.48 1.44
CA THR A 76 -0.64 0.80 2.69
C THR A 76 0.80 0.99 3.19
N GLY A 77 1.65 1.69 2.43
CA GLY A 77 3.03 1.97 2.81
C GLY A 77 4.01 0.84 2.50
N GLY A 78 3.65 -0.06 1.60
CA GLY A 78 4.58 -1.03 1.02
C GLY A 78 5.17 -0.56 -0.31
N PHE A 79 5.60 -1.50 -1.15
CA PHE A 79 6.07 -1.21 -2.51
C PHE A 79 5.57 -2.27 -3.50
N TYR A 80 5.58 -1.88 -4.78
CA TYR A 80 5.35 -2.76 -5.91
C TYR A 80 6.69 -3.09 -6.59
N ALA A 81 6.86 -4.35 -7.00
CA ALA A 81 7.98 -4.78 -7.83
C ALA A 81 7.54 -5.84 -8.86
N SER A 82 8.10 -5.76 -10.07
CA SER A 82 8.04 -6.87 -11.02
C SER A 82 9.11 -7.89 -10.66
N THR A 83 8.73 -9.17 -10.61
CA THR A 83 9.61 -10.25 -10.13
C THR A 83 9.94 -11.28 -11.19
N TYR A 84 9.33 -11.17 -12.37
CA TYR A 84 9.51 -12.19 -13.40
C TYR A 84 10.98 -12.36 -13.81
N GLU A 85 11.68 -11.25 -14.07
CA GLU A 85 13.10 -11.30 -14.49
C GLU A 85 14.06 -11.36 -13.31
N PHE A 86 13.75 -10.66 -12.20
CA PHE A 86 14.65 -10.51 -11.05
C PHE A 86 13.96 -10.83 -9.72
N PRO A 87 13.48 -12.06 -9.50
CA PRO A 87 12.75 -12.41 -8.27
C PRO A 87 13.61 -12.26 -7.02
N VAL A 88 14.90 -12.56 -7.11
CA VAL A 88 15.83 -12.46 -5.97
C VAL A 88 15.96 -11.01 -5.49
N LEU A 89 16.10 -10.06 -6.40
CA LEU A 89 16.21 -8.62 -6.04
C LEU A 89 14.93 -8.10 -5.38
N ALA A 90 13.77 -8.50 -5.89
CA ALA A 90 12.49 -8.11 -5.30
C ALA A 90 12.33 -8.68 -3.88
N MET A 91 12.68 -9.95 -3.68
CA MET A 91 12.65 -10.57 -2.36
C MET A 91 13.66 -9.96 -1.39
N GLN A 92 14.86 -9.62 -1.83
CA GLN A 92 15.85 -8.91 -1.01
C GLN A 92 15.31 -7.55 -0.53
N ARG A 93 14.62 -6.81 -1.39
CA ARG A 93 13.96 -5.55 -1.00
C ARG A 93 12.87 -5.77 0.06
N VAL A 94 12.08 -6.84 -0.06
CA VAL A 94 11.09 -7.21 0.97
C VAL A 94 11.81 -7.51 2.28
N VAL A 95 12.84 -8.34 2.27
CA VAL A 95 13.61 -8.68 3.48
C VAL A 95 14.18 -7.42 4.13
N GLN A 96 14.77 -6.50 3.36
CA GLN A 96 15.29 -5.23 3.87
C GLN A 96 14.18 -4.36 4.50
N ALA A 97 13.01 -4.29 3.87
CA ALA A 97 11.87 -3.54 4.39
C ALA A 97 11.30 -4.14 5.70
N LEU A 98 11.50 -5.44 5.91
CA LEU A 98 11.06 -6.15 7.11
C LEU A 98 12.07 -6.11 8.27
N GLN A 99 13.30 -5.68 8.05
CA GLN A 99 14.35 -5.65 9.08
C GLN A 99 14.11 -4.62 10.18
N GLY A 100 13.26 -3.62 9.94
CA GLY A 100 12.89 -2.64 10.94
C GLY A 100 11.92 -1.60 10.42
N TYR A 101 11.27 -0.90 11.34
CA TYR A 101 10.37 0.20 11.03
C TYR A 101 10.44 1.28 12.11
N TYR A 102 10.10 2.50 11.73
CA TYR A 102 9.95 3.62 12.65
C TYR A 102 8.47 3.87 12.91
N VAL A 103 8.12 4.13 14.16
CA VAL A 103 6.79 4.61 14.53
C VAL A 103 6.88 6.11 14.78
N LEU A 104 6.17 6.86 13.96
CA LEU A 104 6.09 8.32 14.09
C LEU A 104 4.72 8.67 14.69
N PHE A 105 4.75 9.44 15.76
CA PHE A 105 3.55 10.01 16.37
C PHE A 105 3.43 11.46 15.91
N VAL A 106 2.30 11.77 15.28
CA VAL A 106 2.01 13.12 14.78
C VAL A 106 0.74 13.60 15.45
N GLU A 107 0.79 14.78 16.05
CA GLU A 107 -0.40 15.43 16.57
C GLU A 107 -1.32 15.85 15.43
N LYS A 108 -2.62 15.58 15.58
CA LYS A 108 -3.60 16.07 14.61
C LYS A 108 -3.58 17.59 14.61
N PRO A 109 -3.50 18.26 13.45
CA PRO A 109 -3.57 19.69 13.38
C PRO A 109 -4.95 20.15 13.89
N ARG A 110 -4.95 20.85 15.04
CA ARG A 110 -6.15 21.51 15.55
C ARG A 110 -6.45 22.71 14.66
N ARG A 111 -7.44 22.56 13.76
CA ARG A 111 -7.99 23.71 13.07
C ARG A 111 -8.83 24.50 14.07
N ALA A 112 -8.39 25.70 14.43
CA ALA A 112 -9.17 26.61 15.23
C ALA A 112 -10.50 26.92 14.50
N GLY A 113 -11.65 26.58 15.11
CA GLY A 113 -12.98 26.97 14.65
C GLY A 113 -13.69 26.06 13.64
N ALA A 114 -13.13 24.90 13.25
CA ALA A 114 -13.85 23.93 12.41
C ALA A 114 -13.96 22.59 13.14
N GLU A 115 -15.17 22.06 13.28
CA GLU A 115 -15.37 20.67 13.63
C GLU A 115 -14.60 19.83 12.60
N ALA A 116 -13.63 19.05 13.07
CA ALA A 116 -12.89 18.12 12.20
C ALA A 116 -13.88 17.10 11.65
N LYS A 117 -14.26 17.24 10.39
CA LYS A 117 -15.08 16.21 9.73
C LYS A 117 -14.22 14.95 9.66
N PRO A 118 -14.76 13.82 10.14
CA PRO A 118 -14.10 12.53 9.92
C PRO A 118 -13.82 12.35 8.42
N GLY A 119 -12.64 11.91 8.07
CA GLY A 119 -12.31 11.77 6.67
C GLY A 119 -10.91 11.21 6.41
N GLU A 120 -10.63 11.00 5.14
CA GLU A 120 -9.32 10.55 4.68
C GLU A 120 -8.37 11.74 4.52
N HIS A 121 -7.20 11.66 5.15
CA HIS A 121 -6.17 12.70 5.12
C HIS A 121 -4.89 12.17 4.47
N ARG A 122 -4.23 13.03 3.71
CA ARG A 122 -2.95 12.71 3.07
C ARG A 122 -1.79 12.92 4.04
N ILE A 123 -0.87 11.97 4.06
CA ILE A 123 0.42 12.06 4.76
C ILE A 123 1.54 11.99 3.71
N GLU A 124 2.56 12.79 3.90
CA GLU A 124 3.79 12.71 3.15
C GLU A 124 4.97 12.63 4.11
N VAL A 125 5.78 11.60 3.99
CA VAL A 125 7.01 11.42 4.78
C VAL A 125 8.19 11.56 3.85
N ARG A 126 9.11 12.47 4.18
CA ARG A 126 10.34 12.72 3.42
C ARG A 126 11.56 12.51 4.30
N LEU A 127 12.60 11.93 3.73
CA LEU A 127 13.91 11.87 4.38
C LEU A 127 14.59 13.24 4.28
N ALA A 128 15.20 13.68 5.36
CA ALA A 128 16.07 14.86 5.35
C ALA A 128 17.38 14.58 4.63
N ALA A 129 17.88 13.34 4.70
CA ALA A 129 19.05 12.89 3.96
C ALA A 129 18.67 12.46 2.54
N ARG A 130 19.59 12.70 1.56
CA ARG A 130 19.31 12.46 0.14
C ARG A 130 19.33 10.99 -0.29
N ASN A 131 19.87 10.08 0.52
CA ASN A 131 20.03 8.67 0.19
C ASN A 131 19.07 7.81 0.99
N GLY A 132 18.12 7.17 0.34
CA GLY A 132 17.19 6.23 0.94
C GLY A 132 15.81 6.24 0.31
N SER A 133 15.03 5.21 0.56
CA SER A 133 13.63 5.10 0.16
C SER A 133 12.74 5.07 1.38
N VAL A 134 11.64 5.80 1.35
CA VAL A 134 10.63 5.81 2.41
C VAL A 134 9.48 4.93 1.98
N PHE A 135 9.15 3.95 2.79
CA PHE A 135 7.93 3.18 2.69
C PHE A 135 7.02 3.60 3.85
N ALA A 136 6.05 4.44 3.56
CA ALA A 136 5.12 4.97 4.55
C ALA A 136 3.72 5.05 3.96
N ARG A 137 2.73 5.00 4.82
CA ARG A 137 1.35 5.22 4.39
C ARG A 137 1.21 6.62 3.82
N SER A 138 0.49 6.72 2.72
CA SER A 138 0.19 8.01 2.09
C SER A 138 -1.08 8.67 2.63
N ARG A 139 -1.87 7.94 3.44
CA ARG A 139 -3.17 8.39 3.95
C ARG A 139 -3.48 7.80 5.32
N TYR A 140 -4.31 8.52 6.08
CA TYR A 140 -4.94 8.02 7.30
C TYR A 140 -6.41 8.44 7.34
N VAL A 141 -7.20 7.72 8.10
CA VAL A 141 -8.62 8.00 8.34
C VAL A 141 -8.78 8.35 9.82
N ASP A 142 -9.59 9.40 10.09
CA ASP A 142 -9.93 9.81 11.46
C ASP A 142 -11.13 9.00 11.98
#